data_f8027832342a4f7898c568cdcdcd5292
#
_entry.id   f8027832342a4f7898c568cdcdcd5292
#
_cell.length_a   1.000
_cell.length_b   1.000
_cell.length_c   1.000
_cell.angle_alpha   90.00
_cell.angle_beta   90.00
_cell.angle_gamma   90.00
#
_symmetry.space_group_name_H-M   'P 1'
#
loop_
_entity.id
_entity.type
_entity.pdbx_description
1 polymer ?
#
loop_
_entity_poly.entity_id
_entity_poly.type
_entity_poly.pdbx_seq_one_letter_code
_entity_poly.pdbx_strand_id
1 'polypeptide(L)'
;MELPNLTPGDRTRNEYVALIQKMLYGGKSASRSWQRYVDTFLRDRFDAVPLVADCCVYKIQIDGETLIAGVFVDDISFFSSSASLNHRFISEFKEHFGDTKVTGGTVVDSLLGIKFEYDDDDLTLKLSMPGYLTKLAKEFGLENAKLTATSLPIDVVDKKNDGPVDHDRRELFQRMVGGLQWCAQQCLPWISKGVHQLSRHTHNPSEEHIKLAKHCIRHTQKDITRGLVFHGSSKVLGSPWERRFKLVSYCDANLDGDSESEHSLGCIVIQFNGAPIMMKVLKQTRVARGTGHSEMQSLCLLGQALMFCTDWLNEMGCSQETTTVYADNSACVLQSSGDHQSRKSARHYRRDQATGEELVRTGKMWVQHCPSHLNVGRRHWNQNREAGRPIRVPSRSTNGDGSHSTYECRDATSIGKRISGYR
;
A
#
# COMPACT_ATOMS: atom_id res chain seq x y z
N MET A 1 -15.41 -34.00 4.82
CA MET A 1 -16.42 -34.48 5.80
C MET A 1 -17.35 -35.41 5.04
N GLU A 2 -17.15 -36.71 5.15
CA GLU A 2 -18.10 -37.67 4.61
C GLU A 2 -19.35 -37.65 5.47
N LEU A 3 -20.45 -37.23 4.88
CA LEU A 3 -21.78 -37.46 5.48
C LEU A 3 -21.99 -38.97 5.47
N PRO A 4 -22.54 -39.58 6.54
CA PRO A 4 -22.88 -40.98 6.53
C PRO A 4 -23.79 -41.26 5.33
N ASN A 5 -23.52 -42.37 4.59
CA ASN A 5 -24.27 -42.80 3.42
C ASN A 5 -25.76 -42.94 3.76
N LEU A 6 -26.49 -41.87 3.49
CA LEU A 6 -27.95 -41.85 3.59
C LEU A 6 -28.50 -42.30 2.25
N THR A 7 -29.07 -43.49 2.19
CA THR A 7 -29.79 -43.96 1.00
C THR A 7 -30.97 -43.04 0.71
N PRO A 8 -31.14 -42.59 -0.55
CA PRO A 8 -32.28 -41.74 -0.92
C PRO A 8 -33.58 -42.53 -0.63
N GLY A 9 -34.39 -42.04 0.28
CA GLY A 9 -35.71 -42.63 0.62
C GLY A 9 -35.92 -42.97 2.07
N ASP A 10 -34.89 -43.09 2.89
CA ASP A 10 -35.04 -43.64 4.25
C ASP A 10 -35.30 -42.60 5.34
N ARG A 11 -35.30 -41.28 5.08
CA ARG A 11 -35.37 -40.28 6.17
C ARG A 11 -35.89 -38.91 5.70
N THR A 12 -36.79 -38.35 6.44
CA THR A 12 -37.24 -36.97 6.24
C THR A 12 -36.18 -35.98 6.70
N ARG A 13 -36.02 -34.88 5.98
CA ARG A 13 -34.99 -33.84 6.17
C ARG A 13 -34.91 -33.22 7.57
N ASN A 14 -35.88 -33.48 8.42
CA ASN A 14 -36.05 -32.92 9.76
C ASN A 14 -35.64 -33.87 10.91
N GLU A 15 -35.25 -35.12 10.62
CA GLU A 15 -35.01 -36.12 11.67
C GLU A 15 -33.55 -36.21 12.13
N TYR A 16 -32.63 -35.53 11.43
CA TYR A 16 -31.18 -35.58 11.73
C TYR A 16 -30.56 -34.24 11.76
N VAL A 17 -29.79 -33.99 12.82
CA VAL A 17 -28.84 -32.84 12.92
C VAL A 17 -27.43 -33.38 12.93
N ALA A 18 -26.56 -32.81 12.11
CA ALA A 18 -25.16 -33.13 12.13
C ALA A 18 -24.44 -32.28 13.18
N LEU A 19 -23.73 -32.93 14.10
CA LEU A 19 -22.85 -32.21 15.02
C LEU A 19 -21.63 -31.69 14.26
N ILE A 20 -21.46 -30.36 14.23
CA ILE A 20 -20.30 -29.72 13.63
C ILE A 20 -19.12 -29.88 14.59
N GLN A 21 -18.17 -30.77 14.26
CA GLN A 21 -16.98 -31.01 15.06
C GLN A 21 -15.81 -30.09 14.66
N LYS A 22 -15.82 -29.56 13.43
CA LYS A 22 -14.80 -28.63 12.91
C LYS A 22 -15.48 -27.42 12.30
N MET A 23 -14.81 -26.25 12.31
CA MET A 23 -15.34 -25.04 11.69
C MET A 23 -15.65 -25.26 10.22
N LEU A 24 -16.86 -24.85 9.81
CA LEU A 24 -17.26 -24.88 8.41
C LEU A 24 -16.72 -23.65 7.67
N TYR A 25 -16.29 -23.86 6.45
CA TYR A 25 -15.89 -22.78 5.53
C TYR A 25 -17.08 -21.82 5.33
N GLY A 26 -16.85 -20.51 5.46
CA GLY A 26 -17.90 -19.47 5.41
C GLY A 26 -18.64 -19.23 6.73
N GLY A 27 -18.34 -19.98 7.80
CA GLY A 27 -18.86 -19.70 9.15
C GLY A 27 -18.30 -18.37 9.70
N LYS A 28 -19.14 -17.57 10.37
CA LYS A 28 -18.76 -16.23 10.92
C LYS A 28 -17.51 -16.25 11.81
N SER A 29 -17.26 -17.36 12.52
CA SER A 29 -16.10 -17.52 13.41
C SER A 29 -14.93 -18.28 12.79
N ALA A 30 -15.07 -18.81 11.56
CA ALA A 30 -14.07 -19.69 10.95
C ALA A 30 -12.71 -18.99 10.77
N SER A 31 -12.69 -17.79 10.20
CA SER A 31 -11.45 -17.00 10.00
C SER A 31 -10.74 -16.70 11.32
N ARG A 32 -11.50 -16.32 12.36
CA ARG A 32 -10.92 -16.04 13.69
C ARG A 32 -10.36 -17.32 14.34
N SER A 33 -11.03 -18.44 14.18
CA SER A 33 -10.57 -19.73 14.72
C SER A 33 -9.32 -20.22 13.99
N TRP A 34 -9.27 -20.05 12.68
CA TRP A 34 -8.09 -20.33 11.87
C TRP A 34 -6.89 -19.47 12.29
N GLN A 35 -7.09 -18.16 12.38
CA GLN A 35 -6.02 -17.25 12.81
C GLN A 35 -5.49 -17.62 14.20
N ARG A 36 -6.35 -17.94 15.15
CA ARG A 36 -5.93 -18.40 16.48
C ARG A 36 -5.14 -19.72 16.42
N TYR A 37 -5.54 -20.63 15.56
CA TYR A 37 -4.87 -21.91 15.41
C TYR A 37 -3.45 -21.74 14.84
N VAL A 38 -3.32 -20.89 13.82
CA VAL A 38 -2.01 -20.51 13.26
C VAL A 38 -1.17 -19.73 14.29
N ASP A 39 -1.75 -18.77 15.01
CA ASP A 39 -1.05 -18.00 16.06
C ASP A 39 -0.51 -18.94 17.15
N THR A 40 -1.32 -19.87 17.65
CA THR A 40 -0.89 -20.87 18.64
C THR A 40 0.28 -21.72 18.11
N PHE A 41 0.16 -22.23 16.88
CA PHE A 41 1.23 -23.01 16.25
C PHE A 41 2.54 -22.23 16.14
N LEU A 42 2.50 -20.99 15.66
CA LEU A 42 3.67 -20.15 15.47
C LEU A 42 4.36 -19.82 16.81
N ARG A 43 3.58 -19.54 17.86
CA ARG A 43 4.12 -19.29 19.21
C ARG A 43 4.69 -20.54 19.84
N ASP A 44 3.98 -21.64 19.79
CA ASP A 44 4.39 -22.87 20.50
C ASP A 44 5.60 -23.55 19.84
N ARG A 45 5.70 -23.49 18.51
CA ARG A 45 6.77 -24.18 17.77
C ARG A 45 7.99 -23.33 17.49
N PHE A 46 7.81 -22.02 17.37
CA PHE A 46 8.86 -21.11 16.91
C PHE A 46 9.12 -19.93 17.86
N ASP A 47 8.44 -19.88 19.00
CA ASP A 47 8.48 -18.73 19.90
C ASP A 47 8.23 -17.39 19.15
N ALA A 48 7.31 -17.46 18.18
CA ALA A 48 7.02 -16.36 17.28
C ALA A 48 6.36 -15.20 18.01
N VAL A 49 6.84 -13.99 17.77
CA VAL A 49 6.29 -12.76 18.34
C VAL A 49 5.56 -11.99 17.23
N PRO A 50 4.23 -11.78 17.36
CA PRO A 50 3.52 -10.92 16.42
C PRO A 50 3.98 -9.47 16.59
N LEU A 51 4.00 -8.71 15.50
CA LEU A 51 4.28 -7.28 15.56
C LEU A 51 3.13 -6.55 16.26
N VAL A 52 3.44 -5.51 17.01
CA VAL A 52 2.44 -4.65 17.64
C VAL A 52 1.72 -3.83 16.57
N ALA A 53 2.45 -3.36 15.56
CA ALA A 53 1.90 -2.58 14.45
C ALA A 53 0.99 -3.42 13.52
N ASP A 54 1.25 -4.74 13.39
CA ASP A 54 0.43 -5.67 12.60
C ASP A 54 0.46 -7.07 13.20
N CYS A 55 -0.58 -7.45 13.92
CA CYS A 55 -0.69 -8.76 14.59
C CYS A 55 -0.76 -9.97 13.65
N CYS A 56 -0.84 -9.77 12.34
CA CYS A 56 -0.77 -10.83 11.33
C CYS A 56 0.65 -11.04 10.79
N VAL A 57 1.62 -10.23 11.23
CA VAL A 57 3.03 -10.39 10.89
C VAL A 57 3.80 -10.86 12.13
N TYR A 58 4.55 -11.94 11.99
CA TYR A 58 5.29 -12.58 13.08
C TYR A 58 6.77 -12.50 12.83
N LYS A 59 7.53 -12.20 13.90
CA LYS A 59 8.97 -12.30 13.92
C LYS A 59 9.38 -13.55 14.70
N ILE A 60 10.20 -14.38 14.07
CA ILE A 60 10.76 -15.62 14.62
C ILE A 60 12.26 -15.44 14.68
N GLN A 61 12.87 -15.70 15.86
CA GLN A 61 14.31 -15.62 16.06
C GLN A 61 14.82 -16.94 16.67
N ILE A 62 15.66 -17.66 15.94
CA ILE A 62 16.22 -18.95 16.33
C ILE A 62 17.70 -18.95 15.99
N ASP A 63 18.55 -19.24 16.97
CA ASP A 63 20.01 -19.35 16.82
C ASP A 63 20.67 -18.11 16.17
N GLY A 64 20.13 -16.92 16.45
CA GLY A 64 20.60 -15.66 15.87
C GLY A 64 20.06 -15.36 14.47
N GLU A 65 19.33 -16.28 13.86
CA GLU A 65 18.67 -16.11 12.56
C GLU A 65 17.26 -15.57 12.73
N THR A 66 16.82 -14.78 11.76
CA THR A 66 15.47 -14.18 11.76
C THR A 66 14.64 -14.66 10.58
N LEU A 67 13.40 -15.04 10.86
CA LEU A 67 12.37 -15.29 9.86
C LEU A 67 11.18 -14.37 10.14
N ILE A 68 10.66 -13.73 9.11
CA ILE A 68 9.42 -12.94 9.16
C ILE A 68 8.34 -13.72 8.42
N ALA A 69 7.20 -13.91 9.07
CA ALA A 69 6.03 -14.58 8.48
C ALA A 69 4.81 -13.68 8.51
N GLY A 70 4.17 -13.46 7.36
CA GLY A 70 2.90 -12.75 7.23
C GLY A 70 1.77 -13.73 6.96
N VAL A 71 0.71 -13.66 7.73
CA VAL A 71 -0.48 -14.52 7.62
C VAL A 71 -1.62 -13.72 7.00
N PHE A 72 -2.11 -14.16 5.86
CA PHE A 72 -3.26 -13.57 5.20
C PHE A 72 -4.29 -14.67 4.86
N VAL A 73 -5.30 -14.78 5.69
CA VAL A 73 -6.35 -15.83 5.60
C VAL A 73 -5.70 -17.22 5.51
N ASP A 74 -5.72 -17.86 4.34
CA ASP A 74 -5.17 -19.20 4.08
C ASP A 74 -3.73 -19.16 3.53
N ASP A 75 -3.22 -17.96 3.19
CA ASP A 75 -1.89 -17.76 2.65
C ASP A 75 -0.91 -17.33 3.75
N ILE A 76 0.23 -18.00 3.84
CA ILE A 76 1.34 -17.57 4.70
C ILE A 76 2.55 -17.31 3.80
N SER A 77 3.01 -16.06 3.82
CA SER A 77 4.26 -15.66 3.19
C SER A 77 5.35 -15.53 4.24
N PHE A 78 6.54 -16.03 3.97
CA PHE A 78 7.65 -15.92 4.91
C PHE A 78 8.97 -15.73 4.17
N PHE A 79 9.92 -15.10 4.84
CA PHE A 79 11.25 -14.87 4.32
C PHE A 79 12.29 -14.86 5.47
N SER A 80 13.46 -15.39 5.17
CA SER A 80 14.62 -15.42 6.07
C SER A 80 15.90 -15.44 5.24
N SER A 81 16.99 -14.94 5.78
CA SER A 81 18.33 -15.13 5.22
C SER A 81 18.86 -16.55 5.42
N SER A 82 18.27 -17.32 6.32
CA SER A 82 18.68 -18.68 6.65
C SER A 82 17.90 -19.74 5.88
N ALA A 83 18.60 -20.49 5.01
CA ALA A 83 18.00 -21.62 4.30
C ALA A 83 17.56 -22.74 5.25
N SER A 84 18.34 -23.00 6.33
CA SER A 84 18.02 -24.02 7.33
C SER A 84 16.74 -23.67 8.09
N LEU A 85 16.58 -22.41 8.50
CA LEU A 85 15.37 -21.93 9.18
C LEU A 85 14.14 -21.99 8.26
N ASN A 86 14.29 -21.65 6.97
CA ASN A 86 13.24 -21.82 5.98
C ASN A 86 12.81 -23.28 5.83
N HIS A 87 13.76 -24.21 5.75
CA HIS A 87 13.48 -25.65 5.68
C HIS A 87 12.76 -26.16 6.93
N ARG A 88 13.25 -25.78 8.10
CA ARG A 88 12.62 -26.12 9.37
C ARG A 88 11.18 -25.61 9.45
N PHE A 89 10.97 -24.35 9.10
CA PHE A 89 9.63 -23.76 9.10
C PHE A 89 8.64 -24.53 8.19
N ILE A 90 9.05 -24.86 6.96
CA ILE A 90 8.24 -25.62 6.02
C ILE A 90 7.94 -27.03 6.55
N SER A 91 8.96 -27.70 7.08
CA SER A 91 8.83 -29.09 7.58
C SER A 91 7.86 -29.17 8.75
N GLU A 92 8.03 -28.33 9.78
CA GLU A 92 7.16 -28.31 10.94
C GLU A 92 5.73 -27.84 10.58
N PHE A 93 5.61 -26.91 9.63
CA PHE A 93 4.29 -26.50 9.12
C PHE A 93 3.55 -27.62 8.43
N LYS A 94 4.22 -28.39 7.56
CA LYS A 94 3.65 -29.56 6.90
C LYS A 94 3.31 -30.69 7.87
N GLU A 95 4.14 -30.92 8.85
CA GLU A 95 3.87 -31.90 9.91
C GLU A 95 2.60 -31.57 10.70
N HIS A 96 2.41 -30.30 11.03
CA HIS A 96 1.29 -29.85 11.85
C HIS A 96 -0.04 -29.72 11.07
N PHE A 97 0.03 -29.15 9.86
CA PHE A 97 -1.17 -28.85 9.05
C PHE A 97 -1.44 -29.86 7.94
N GLY A 98 -0.57 -30.87 7.75
CA GLY A 98 -0.69 -31.88 6.70
C GLY A 98 -0.25 -31.38 5.33
N ASP A 99 -0.88 -31.91 4.25
CA ASP A 99 -0.52 -31.61 2.87
C ASP A 99 -0.81 -30.14 2.51
N THR A 100 0.14 -29.29 2.82
CA THR A 100 0.11 -27.87 2.47
C THR A 100 0.92 -27.65 1.19
N LYS A 101 0.35 -26.88 0.26
CA LYS A 101 1.04 -26.52 -0.97
C LYS A 101 2.05 -25.40 -0.68
N VAL A 102 3.34 -25.72 -0.78
CA VAL A 102 4.40 -24.72 -0.75
C VAL A 102 4.70 -24.29 -2.18
N THR A 103 4.50 -23.02 -2.49
CA THR A 103 4.78 -22.43 -3.80
C THR A 103 5.95 -21.47 -3.71
N GLY A 104 6.68 -21.29 -4.79
CA GLY A 104 7.90 -20.52 -4.84
C GLY A 104 9.12 -21.38 -4.48
N GLY A 105 10.20 -21.19 -5.21
CA GLY A 105 11.51 -21.79 -4.92
C GLY A 105 12.27 -20.97 -3.90
N THR A 106 13.25 -20.21 -4.38
CA THR A 106 13.95 -19.19 -3.59
C THR A 106 13.17 -17.87 -3.51
N VAL A 107 12.18 -17.66 -4.39
CA VAL A 107 11.42 -16.41 -4.53
C VAL A 107 9.92 -16.72 -4.60
N VAL A 108 9.10 -15.87 -3.98
CA VAL A 108 7.64 -15.88 -4.16
C VAL A 108 7.30 -15.36 -5.56
N ASP A 109 6.66 -16.20 -6.39
CA ASP A 109 6.25 -15.78 -7.74
C ASP A 109 5.07 -14.82 -7.73
N SER A 110 4.09 -15.08 -6.86
CA SER A 110 2.90 -14.26 -6.75
C SER A 110 2.22 -14.40 -5.40
N LEU A 111 1.62 -13.31 -4.92
CA LEU A 111 0.79 -13.26 -3.72
C LEU A 111 -0.37 -12.28 -3.96
N LEU A 112 -1.61 -12.68 -3.65
CA LEU A 112 -2.80 -11.84 -3.76
C LEU A 112 -3.00 -11.19 -5.16
N GLY A 113 -2.57 -11.88 -6.22
CA GLY A 113 -2.63 -11.35 -7.59
C GLY A 113 -1.52 -10.37 -7.95
N ILE A 114 -0.57 -10.15 -7.05
CA ILE A 114 0.65 -9.37 -7.27
C ILE A 114 1.75 -10.33 -7.72
N LYS A 115 2.40 -10.02 -8.84
CA LYS A 115 3.58 -10.72 -9.33
C LYS A 115 4.82 -10.12 -8.70
N PHE A 116 5.73 -10.98 -8.26
CA PHE A 116 7.03 -10.64 -7.68
C PHE A 116 8.11 -11.02 -8.69
N GLU A 117 8.94 -10.06 -9.09
CA GLU A 117 10.09 -10.26 -9.97
C GLU A 117 11.32 -9.74 -9.25
N TYR A 118 12.23 -10.64 -8.96
CA TYR A 118 13.48 -10.32 -8.27
C TYR A 118 14.65 -10.44 -9.22
N ASP A 119 15.55 -9.48 -9.16
CA ASP A 119 16.81 -9.46 -9.90
C ASP A 119 17.96 -9.49 -8.89
N ASP A 120 18.68 -10.62 -8.87
CA ASP A 120 19.80 -10.86 -7.94
C ASP A 120 21.02 -9.99 -8.28
N ASP A 121 21.26 -9.69 -9.56
CA ASP A 121 22.41 -8.91 -10.00
C ASP A 121 22.27 -7.44 -9.60
N ASP A 122 21.06 -6.89 -9.76
CA ASP A 122 20.74 -5.51 -9.42
C ASP A 122 20.17 -5.36 -8.00
N LEU A 123 19.90 -6.44 -7.29
CA LEU A 123 19.23 -6.48 -6.00
C LEU A 123 17.93 -5.67 -6.04
N THR A 124 17.11 -5.90 -7.05
CA THR A 124 15.82 -5.22 -7.18
C THR A 124 14.66 -6.18 -7.02
N LEU A 125 13.59 -5.69 -6.38
CA LEU A 125 12.31 -6.37 -6.30
C LEU A 125 11.26 -5.53 -7.02
N LYS A 126 10.66 -6.11 -8.06
CA LYS A 126 9.55 -5.49 -8.78
C LYS A 126 8.23 -6.16 -8.41
N LEU A 127 7.24 -5.35 -8.05
CA LEU A 127 5.87 -5.75 -7.78
C LEU A 127 4.96 -5.25 -8.90
N SER A 128 4.24 -6.14 -9.58
CA SER A 128 3.33 -5.80 -10.67
C SER A 128 2.07 -6.66 -10.66
N MET A 129 1.04 -6.31 -11.45
CA MET A 129 -0.25 -7.00 -11.43
C MET A 129 -0.74 -7.39 -12.85
N PRO A 130 0.10 -7.92 -13.76
CA PRO A 130 -0.29 -8.13 -15.15
C PRO A 130 -1.50 -9.06 -15.31
N GLY A 131 -1.54 -10.15 -14.56
CA GLY A 131 -2.65 -11.10 -14.58
C GLY A 131 -3.97 -10.49 -14.10
N TYR A 132 -3.91 -9.69 -13.02
CA TYR A 132 -5.09 -9.00 -12.52
C TYR A 132 -5.61 -7.94 -13.49
N LEU A 133 -4.71 -7.13 -14.07
CA LEU A 133 -5.07 -6.10 -15.04
C LEU A 133 -5.70 -6.69 -16.31
N THR A 134 -5.15 -7.80 -16.82
CA THR A 134 -5.75 -8.52 -17.95
C THR A 134 -7.14 -9.05 -17.62
N LYS A 135 -7.31 -9.65 -16.43
CA LYS A 135 -8.61 -10.13 -15.95
C LYS A 135 -9.62 -9.00 -15.80
N LEU A 136 -9.20 -7.85 -15.23
CA LEU A 136 -10.05 -6.68 -15.07
C LEU A 136 -10.52 -6.13 -16.44
N ALA A 137 -9.64 -6.01 -17.43
CA ALA A 137 -10.00 -5.58 -18.77
C ALA A 137 -11.00 -6.55 -19.43
N LYS A 138 -10.75 -7.86 -19.29
CA LYS A 138 -11.63 -8.90 -19.84
C LYS A 138 -13.02 -8.87 -19.21
N GLU A 139 -13.13 -8.69 -17.91
CA GLU A 139 -14.40 -8.63 -17.19
C GLU A 139 -15.32 -7.55 -17.74
N PHE A 140 -14.77 -6.43 -18.23
CA PHE A 140 -15.54 -5.29 -18.76
C PHE A 140 -15.49 -5.16 -20.29
N GLY A 141 -15.00 -6.19 -21.00
CA GLY A 141 -14.96 -6.23 -22.47
C GLY A 141 -14.02 -5.19 -23.08
N LEU A 142 -12.86 -4.95 -22.44
CA LEU A 142 -11.92 -3.90 -22.83
C LEU A 142 -10.55 -4.44 -23.30
N GLU A 143 -10.43 -5.75 -23.57
CA GLU A 143 -9.15 -6.40 -23.95
C GLU A 143 -8.54 -5.79 -25.22
N ASN A 144 -9.40 -5.44 -26.19
CA ASN A 144 -8.97 -4.90 -27.48
C ASN A 144 -9.31 -3.41 -27.61
N ALA A 145 -9.62 -2.74 -26.50
CA ALA A 145 -10.02 -1.34 -26.52
C ALA A 145 -8.82 -0.41 -26.76
N LYS A 146 -9.06 0.72 -27.46
CA LYS A 146 -8.03 1.74 -27.66
C LYS A 146 -7.51 2.24 -26.30
N LEU A 147 -6.19 2.19 -26.12
CA LEU A 147 -5.49 2.62 -24.91
C LEU A 147 -5.63 4.15 -24.71
N THR A 148 -5.56 4.57 -23.45
CA THR A 148 -5.63 5.98 -23.06
C THR A 148 -4.31 6.48 -22.48
N ALA A 149 -4.00 7.76 -22.69
CA ALA A 149 -2.74 8.35 -22.26
C ALA A 149 -2.71 8.63 -20.74
N THR A 150 -3.86 8.95 -20.16
CA THR A 150 -4.05 9.41 -18.77
C THR A 150 -5.10 8.56 -18.06
N SER A 151 -5.08 8.54 -16.73
CA SER A 151 -6.09 7.81 -15.94
C SER A 151 -7.50 8.37 -16.07
N LEU A 152 -7.62 9.69 -16.26
CA LEU A 152 -8.85 10.38 -16.62
C LEU A 152 -8.54 11.43 -17.70
N PRO A 153 -9.51 11.85 -18.53
CA PRO A 153 -9.32 12.98 -19.44
C PRO A 153 -8.95 14.26 -18.69
N ILE A 154 -8.20 15.16 -19.34
CA ILE A 154 -7.65 16.37 -18.70
C ILE A 154 -8.76 17.32 -18.24
N ASP A 155 -9.81 17.47 -19.05
CA ASP A 155 -10.89 18.43 -18.84
C ASP A 155 -12.19 17.76 -18.36
N VAL A 156 -12.06 16.72 -17.54
CA VAL A 156 -13.21 16.03 -16.96
C VAL A 156 -13.98 16.98 -16.05
N VAL A 157 -15.22 17.25 -16.44
CA VAL A 157 -16.20 17.89 -15.57
C VAL A 157 -16.84 16.82 -14.70
N ASP A 158 -16.44 16.78 -13.45
CA ASP A 158 -16.95 15.84 -12.45
C ASP A 158 -18.31 16.35 -11.93
N LYS A 159 -19.39 15.91 -12.54
CA LYS A 159 -20.75 16.31 -12.16
C LYS A 159 -21.47 15.18 -11.44
N LYS A 160 -22.08 15.51 -10.32
CA LYS A 160 -22.95 14.59 -9.61
C LYS A 160 -24.15 14.19 -10.48
N ASN A 161 -24.58 12.95 -10.36
CA ASN A 161 -25.81 12.49 -10.98
C ASN A 161 -26.98 12.75 -10.01
N ASP A 162 -27.87 13.67 -10.38
CA ASP A 162 -29.07 14.01 -9.60
C ASP A 162 -30.30 13.21 -10.02
N GLY A 163 -30.17 12.32 -11.03
CA GLY A 163 -31.23 11.43 -11.48
C GLY A 163 -31.51 10.26 -10.50
N PRO A 164 -32.52 9.45 -10.79
CA PRO A 164 -32.83 8.28 -9.98
C PRO A 164 -31.65 7.29 -9.97
N VAL A 165 -31.52 6.56 -8.86
CA VAL A 165 -30.49 5.53 -8.72
C VAL A 165 -30.85 4.33 -9.60
N ASP A 166 -29.97 4.00 -10.53
CA ASP A 166 -30.00 2.78 -11.32
C ASP A 166 -29.14 1.73 -10.62
N HIS A 167 -29.76 0.65 -10.16
CA HIS A 167 -29.09 -0.36 -9.35
C HIS A 167 -28.05 -1.18 -10.15
N ASP A 168 -28.35 -1.53 -11.39
CA ASP A 168 -27.45 -2.31 -12.25
C ASP A 168 -26.22 -1.49 -12.63
N ARG A 169 -26.43 -0.22 -12.98
CA ARG A 169 -25.35 0.72 -13.26
C ARG A 169 -24.49 0.96 -12.03
N ARG A 170 -25.09 1.08 -10.87
CA ARG A 170 -24.38 1.25 -9.60
C ARG A 170 -23.49 0.04 -9.29
N GLU A 171 -24.04 -1.17 -9.39
CA GLU A 171 -23.28 -2.40 -9.17
C GLU A 171 -22.11 -2.52 -10.15
N LEU A 172 -22.36 -2.32 -11.43
CA LEU A 172 -21.34 -2.33 -12.47
C LEU A 172 -20.22 -1.32 -12.17
N PHE A 173 -20.59 -0.10 -11.79
CA PHE A 173 -19.61 0.95 -11.49
C PHE A 173 -18.81 0.64 -10.24
N GLN A 174 -19.44 0.14 -9.18
CA GLN A 174 -18.77 -0.25 -7.93
C GLN A 174 -17.76 -1.37 -8.19
N ARG A 175 -18.05 -2.35 -9.03
CA ARG A 175 -17.10 -3.39 -9.43
C ARG A 175 -15.91 -2.81 -10.18
N MET A 176 -16.11 -1.91 -11.14
CA MET A 176 -15.02 -1.23 -11.85
C MET A 176 -14.13 -0.42 -10.91
N VAL A 177 -14.74 0.42 -10.07
CA VAL A 177 -14.00 1.28 -9.14
C VAL A 177 -13.29 0.45 -8.07
N GLY A 178 -13.93 -0.60 -7.55
CA GLY A 178 -13.32 -1.53 -6.59
C GLY A 178 -12.06 -2.20 -7.14
N GLY A 179 -12.13 -2.70 -8.40
CA GLY A 179 -10.98 -3.27 -9.09
C GLY A 179 -9.86 -2.27 -9.31
N LEU A 180 -10.17 -1.05 -9.73
CA LEU A 180 -9.20 0.03 -9.89
C LEU A 180 -8.60 0.48 -8.55
N GLN A 181 -9.41 0.54 -7.49
CA GLN A 181 -8.96 0.89 -6.14
C GLN A 181 -7.95 -0.14 -5.62
N TRP A 182 -8.20 -1.42 -5.84
CA TRP A 182 -7.25 -2.48 -5.54
C TRP A 182 -5.92 -2.27 -6.26
N CYS A 183 -5.95 -2.02 -7.57
CA CYS A 183 -4.74 -1.74 -8.35
C CYS A 183 -3.97 -0.52 -7.80
N ALA A 184 -4.69 0.58 -7.51
CA ALA A 184 -4.10 1.82 -7.01
C ALA A 184 -3.39 1.63 -5.67
N GLN A 185 -3.98 0.84 -4.78
CA GLN A 185 -3.43 0.57 -3.45
C GLN A 185 -2.26 -0.39 -3.46
N GLN A 186 -2.22 -1.34 -4.41
CA GLN A 186 -1.17 -2.35 -4.45
C GLN A 186 0.04 -1.91 -5.28
N CYS A 187 -0.11 -1.76 -6.58
CA CYS A 187 1.03 -1.61 -7.48
C CYS A 187 0.97 -0.40 -8.41
N LEU A 188 -0.20 0.28 -8.53
CA LEU A 188 -0.41 1.36 -9.49
C LEU A 188 -0.75 2.71 -8.80
N PRO A 189 0.06 3.22 -7.88
CA PRO A 189 -0.27 4.43 -7.12
C PRO A 189 -0.54 5.65 -8.00
N TRP A 190 -0.01 5.68 -9.23
CA TRP A 190 -0.22 6.77 -10.18
C TRP A 190 -1.66 6.92 -10.70
N ILE A 191 -2.53 5.92 -10.55
CA ILE A 191 -3.96 6.07 -10.88
C ILE A 191 -4.81 6.57 -9.69
N SER A 192 -4.23 6.69 -8.49
CA SER A 192 -4.97 6.96 -7.24
C SER A 192 -5.85 8.21 -7.30
N LYS A 193 -5.41 9.29 -7.95
CA LYS A 193 -6.21 10.51 -8.12
C LYS A 193 -7.47 10.24 -8.93
N GLY A 194 -7.31 9.57 -10.09
CA GLY A 194 -8.44 9.24 -10.95
C GLY A 194 -9.43 8.30 -10.26
N VAL A 195 -8.90 7.31 -9.55
CA VAL A 195 -9.73 6.36 -8.78
C VAL A 195 -10.46 7.06 -7.63
N HIS A 196 -9.78 7.96 -6.91
CA HIS A 196 -10.41 8.76 -5.86
C HIS A 196 -11.56 9.60 -6.42
N GLN A 197 -11.38 10.24 -7.56
CA GLN A 197 -12.40 11.03 -8.23
C GLN A 197 -13.61 10.16 -8.65
N LEU A 198 -13.37 8.98 -9.24
CA LEU A 198 -14.43 8.02 -9.57
C LEU A 198 -15.16 7.50 -8.31
N SER A 199 -14.45 7.23 -7.23
CA SER A 199 -15.04 6.66 -6.00
C SER A 199 -16.12 7.53 -5.36
N ARG A 200 -16.10 8.84 -5.61
CA ARG A 200 -17.11 9.80 -5.12
C ARG A 200 -18.51 9.53 -5.66
N HIS A 201 -18.61 8.89 -6.84
CA HIS A 201 -19.86 8.65 -7.53
C HIS A 201 -20.40 7.23 -7.38
N THR A 202 -19.81 6.40 -6.50
CA THR A 202 -20.19 4.98 -6.29
C THR A 202 -21.61 4.78 -5.79
N HIS A 203 -22.23 5.82 -5.21
CA HIS A 203 -23.62 5.74 -4.74
C HIS A 203 -24.63 5.90 -5.88
N ASN A 204 -24.41 6.86 -6.77
CA ASN A 204 -25.31 7.15 -7.89
C ASN A 204 -24.52 7.55 -9.15
N PRO A 205 -23.89 6.59 -9.86
CA PRO A 205 -23.13 6.89 -11.05
C PRO A 205 -24.02 7.24 -12.25
N SER A 206 -23.55 8.11 -13.13
CA SER A 206 -24.11 8.35 -14.44
C SER A 206 -23.46 7.46 -15.51
N GLU A 207 -24.01 7.46 -16.74
CA GLU A 207 -23.36 6.80 -17.89
C GLU A 207 -21.97 7.39 -18.19
N GLU A 208 -21.79 8.67 -17.93
CA GLU A 208 -20.49 9.32 -18.11
C GLU A 208 -19.46 8.79 -17.10
N HIS A 209 -19.85 8.54 -15.85
CA HIS A 209 -18.98 7.92 -14.85
C HIS A 209 -18.55 6.50 -15.26
N ILE A 210 -19.45 5.71 -15.89
CA ILE A 210 -19.09 4.41 -16.47
C ILE A 210 -18.02 4.57 -17.58
N LYS A 211 -18.18 5.56 -18.48
CA LYS A 211 -17.18 5.82 -19.53
C LYS A 211 -15.84 6.23 -18.95
N LEU A 212 -15.83 7.04 -17.89
CA LEU A 212 -14.61 7.44 -17.17
C LEU A 212 -13.93 6.26 -16.48
N ALA A 213 -14.69 5.36 -15.85
CA ALA A 213 -14.14 4.15 -15.26
C ALA A 213 -13.52 3.24 -16.32
N LYS A 214 -14.22 3.04 -17.47
CA LYS A 214 -13.67 2.32 -18.63
C LYS A 214 -12.41 3.00 -19.19
N HIS A 215 -12.37 4.32 -19.21
CA HIS A 215 -11.18 5.08 -19.61
C HIS A 215 -9.99 4.79 -18.69
N CYS A 216 -10.21 4.77 -17.36
CA CYS A 216 -9.18 4.45 -16.39
C CYS A 216 -8.69 2.99 -16.55
N ILE A 217 -9.57 2.02 -16.76
CA ILE A 217 -9.20 0.62 -17.03
C ILE A 217 -8.32 0.53 -18.28
N ARG A 218 -8.68 1.21 -19.37
CA ARG A 218 -7.87 1.24 -20.61
C ARG A 218 -6.49 1.87 -20.39
N HIS A 219 -6.38 2.83 -19.48
CA HIS A 219 -5.09 3.41 -19.10
C HIS A 219 -4.18 2.37 -18.43
N THR A 220 -4.71 1.53 -17.57
CA THR A 220 -3.92 0.48 -16.91
C THR A 220 -3.38 -0.57 -17.88
N GLN A 221 -3.99 -0.72 -19.06
CA GLN A 221 -3.55 -1.66 -20.10
C GLN A 221 -2.37 -1.13 -20.94
N LYS A 222 -1.99 0.15 -20.80
CA LYS A 222 -0.89 0.74 -21.59
C LYS A 222 0.45 0.08 -21.32
N ASP A 223 0.69 -0.29 -20.07
CA ASP A 223 1.87 -1.02 -19.61
C ASP A 223 1.48 -1.91 -18.43
N ILE A 224 0.99 -3.08 -18.75
CA ILE A 224 0.51 -4.05 -17.74
C ILE A 224 1.63 -4.60 -16.86
N THR A 225 2.87 -4.46 -17.30
CA THR A 225 4.04 -4.90 -16.54
C THR A 225 4.61 -3.81 -15.65
N ARG A 226 4.11 -2.57 -15.77
CA ARG A 226 4.52 -1.47 -14.91
C ARG A 226 4.13 -1.75 -13.47
N GLY A 227 5.04 -1.47 -12.53
CA GLY A 227 4.85 -1.76 -11.13
C GLY A 227 5.76 -0.92 -10.24
N LEU A 228 5.86 -1.33 -8.98
CA LEU A 228 6.75 -0.74 -7.98
C LEU A 228 8.09 -1.45 -8.07
N VAL A 229 9.19 -0.70 -8.03
CA VAL A 229 10.56 -1.25 -8.04
C VAL A 229 11.28 -0.80 -6.78
N PHE A 230 11.61 -1.76 -5.93
CA PHE A 230 12.39 -1.55 -4.71
C PHE A 230 13.85 -1.89 -4.97
N HIS A 231 14.76 -1.03 -4.54
CA HIS A 231 16.19 -1.19 -4.77
C HIS A 231 16.92 -1.58 -3.47
N GLY A 232 17.45 -2.79 -3.41
CA GLY A 232 18.27 -3.28 -2.30
C GLY A 232 19.75 -2.89 -2.40
N SER A 233 20.22 -2.47 -3.58
CA SER A 233 21.62 -2.06 -3.79
C SER A 233 21.86 -0.60 -3.39
N SER A 234 23.15 -0.20 -3.28
CA SER A 234 23.57 1.18 -3.03
C SER A 234 23.45 2.09 -4.26
N LYS A 235 22.84 1.63 -5.36
CA LYS A 235 22.58 2.44 -6.56
C LYS A 235 21.73 3.66 -6.20
N VAL A 236 21.92 4.74 -6.95
CA VAL A 236 21.19 6.00 -6.80
C VAL A 236 19.70 5.72 -6.94
N LEU A 237 18.96 5.96 -5.89
CA LEU A 237 17.50 5.88 -5.86
C LEU A 237 16.89 7.04 -6.65
N GLY A 238 15.62 6.96 -7.03
CA GLY A 238 14.97 7.87 -7.95
C GLY A 238 14.83 9.33 -7.50
N SER A 239 15.12 9.62 -6.22
CA SER A 239 15.15 10.96 -5.63
C SER A 239 16.52 11.25 -5.02
N PRO A 240 17.03 12.50 -5.09
CA PRO A 240 18.31 12.88 -4.48
C PRO A 240 18.30 12.74 -2.94
N TRP A 241 17.13 12.57 -2.34
CA TRP A 241 16.96 12.45 -0.89
C TRP A 241 16.72 11.01 -0.43
N GLU A 242 16.44 10.07 -1.34
CA GLU A 242 16.24 8.67 -1.00
C GLU A 242 17.54 8.03 -0.52
N ARG A 243 17.42 7.28 0.55
CA ARG A 243 18.50 6.49 1.15
C ARG A 243 18.06 5.04 1.29
N ARG A 244 19.01 4.14 1.11
CA ARG A 244 18.80 2.70 1.29
C ARG A 244 18.30 2.40 2.70
N PHE A 245 17.23 1.61 2.79
CA PHE A 245 16.58 1.19 4.04
C PHE A 245 16.10 2.35 4.95
N LYS A 246 15.89 3.53 4.39
CA LYS A 246 15.31 4.67 5.09
C LYS A 246 14.00 5.10 4.45
N LEU A 247 13.07 5.53 5.28
CA LEU A 247 11.84 6.14 4.83
C LEU A 247 12.10 7.55 4.29
N VAL A 248 11.40 7.89 3.23
CA VAL A 248 11.30 9.24 2.68
C VAL A 248 9.84 9.54 2.42
N SER A 249 9.37 10.71 2.80
CA SER A 249 7.96 11.03 2.73
C SER A 249 7.68 12.37 2.07
N TYR A 250 6.53 12.47 1.42
CA TYR A 250 6.09 13.67 0.70
C TYR A 250 4.63 13.94 1.02
N CYS A 251 4.29 15.20 1.24
CA CYS A 251 2.91 15.66 1.28
C CYS A 251 2.68 16.77 0.26
N ASP A 252 1.44 16.85 -0.20
CA ASP A 252 0.94 17.90 -1.09
C ASP A 252 -0.55 18.08 -0.83
N ALA A 253 -1.07 19.26 -1.11
CA ALA A 253 -2.49 19.53 -1.01
C ALA A 253 -2.98 20.37 -2.17
N ASN A 254 -4.20 20.11 -2.61
CA ASN A 254 -4.90 20.92 -3.60
C ASN A 254 -6.06 21.65 -2.91
N LEU A 255 -5.91 22.94 -2.69
CA LEU A 255 -6.98 23.78 -2.14
C LEU A 255 -8.17 23.73 -3.09
N ASP A 256 -9.38 23.58 -2.53
CA ASP A 256 -10.64 23.48 -3.27
C ASP A 256 -10.63 22.37 -4.36
N GLY A 257 -9.87 21.32 -4.10
CA GLY A 257 -9.72 20.19 -5.03
C GLY A 257 -10.97 19.34 -5.19
N ASP A 258 -11.96 19.51 -4.30
CA ASP A 258 -13.28 18.91 -4.41
C ASP A 258 -14.32 19.96 -4.80
N SER A 259 -14.68 19.98 -6.07
CA SER A 259 -15.61 20.95 -6.66
C SER A 259 -17.03 20.96 -6.05
N GLU A 260 -17.41 19.89 -5.34
CA GLU A 260 -18.76 19.76 -4.77
C GLU A 260 -18.88 20.24 -3.32
N SER A 261 -17.77 20.28 -2.58
CA SER A 261 -17.84 20.47 -1.13
C SER A 261 -16.84 21.49 -0.58
N GLU A 262 -16.13 22.22 -1.42
CA GLU A 262 -15.10 23.20 -1.04
C GLU A 262 -13.98 22.60 -0.16
N HIS A 263 -13.93 21.28 -0.02
CA HIS A 263 -12.89 20.60 0.71
C HIS A 263 -11.64 20.42 -0.15
N SER A 264 -10.51 20.61 0.47
CA SER A 264 -9.23 20.31 -0.18
C SER A 264 -8.98 18.81 -0.27
N LEU A 265 -8.16 18.42 -1.22
CA LEU A 265 -7.64 17.08 -1.34
C LEU A 265 -6.19 17.06 -0.86
N GLY A 266 -5.85 16.09 -0.02
CA GLY A 266 -4.48 15.83 0.41
C GLY A 266 -3.90 14.62 -0.32
N CYS A 267 -2.61 14.68 -0.63
CA CYS A 267 -1.82 13.56 -1.12
C CYS A 267 -0.66 13.30 -0.16
N ILE A 268 -0.53 12.07 0.29
CA ILE A 268 0.62 11.62 1.09
C ILE A 268 1.29 10.45 0.41
N VAL A 269 2.62 10.46 0.41
CA VAL A 269 3.44 9.39 -0.14
C VAL A 269 4.55 9.05 0.85
N ILE A 270 4.67 7.79 1.22
CA ILE A 270 5.77 7.24 2.01
C ILE A 270 6.50 6.24 1.13
N GLN A 271 7.78 6.49 0.88
CA GLN A 271 8.64 5.65 0.07
C GLN A 271 9.66 4.92 0.92
N PHE A 272 10.02 3.73 0.45
CA PHE A 272 11.09 2.92 1.00
C PHE A 272 11.85 2.30 -0.17
N ASN A 273 13.16 2.42 -0.19
CA ASN A 273 14.02 1.89 -1.26
C ASN A 273 13.56 2.23 -2.68
N GLY A 274 13.10 3.46 -2.91
CA GLY A 274 12.74 3.98 -4.23
C GLY A 274 11.28 3.75 -4.66
N ALA A 275 10.52 2.97 -3.91
CA ALA A 275 9.11 2.74 -4.23
C ALA A 275 8.17 3.20 -3.10
N PRO A 276 6.95 3.65 -3.42
CA PRO A 276 5.97 3.96 -2.41
C PRO A 276 5.47 2.67 -1.74
N ILE A 277 5.58 2.63 -0.42
CA ILE A 277 4.96 1.59 0.43
C ILE A 277 3.59 2.04 0.93
N MET A 278 3.33 3.33 0.91
CA MET A 278 2.02 3.91 1.18
C MET A 278 1.82 5.14 0.31
N MET A 279 0.68 5.21 -0.37
CA MET A 279 0.20 6.39 -1.04
C MET A 279 -1.30 6.53 -0.82
N LYS A 280 -1.74 7.72 -0.41
CA LYS A 280 -3.16 8.02 -0.23
C LYS A 280 -3.49 9.38 -0.83
N VAL A 281 -4.60 9.42 -1.56
CA VAL A 281 -5.28 10.64 -1.99
C VAL A 281 -6.59 10.69 -1.22
N LEU A 282 -6.80 11.72 -0.43
CA LEU A 282 -7.89 11.81 0.53
C LEU A 282 -8.54 13.19 0.49
N LYS A 283 -9.87 13.21 0.55
CA LYS A 283 -10.61 14.42 0.85
C LYS A 283 -10.35 14.82 2.30
N GLN A 284 -9.99 16.06 2.52
CA GLN A 284 -9.78 16.59 3.87
C GLN A 284 -11.11 16.69 4.61
N THR A 285 -11.10 16.37 5.89
CA THR A 285 -12.32 16.35 6.73
C THR A 285 -12.83 17.72 7.11
N ARG A 286 -12.00 18.75 6.97
CA ARG A 286 -12.32 20.15 7.30
C ARG A 286 -12.00 21.04 6.11
N VAL A 287 -12.87 22.01 5.85
CA VAL A 287 -12.64 23.05 4.84
C VAL A 287 -11.40 23.86 5.22
N ALA A 288 -10.44 23.93 4.32
CA ALA A 288 -9.23 24.72 4.52
C ALA A 288 -9.51 26.19 4.18
N ARG A 289 -9.02 27.11 5.00
CA ARG A 289 -9.14 28.56 4.78
C ARG A 289 -8.00 29.16 3.95
N GLY A 290 -7.21 28.32 3.33
CA GLY A 290 -6.06 28.71 2.50
C GLY A 290 -5.10 27.56 2.31
N THR A 291 -4.17 27.72 1.38
CA THR A 291 -3.21 26.69 0.98
C THR A 291 -2.38 26.16 2.16
N GLY A 292 -1.84 27.06 3.01
CA GLY A 292 -1.06 26.66 4.18
C GLY A 292 -1.84 25.78 5.18
N HIS A 293 -3.15 26.02 5.34
CA HIS A 293 -4.00 25.17 6.17
C HIS A 293 -4.23 23.79 5.54
N SER A 294 -4.50 23.75 4.23
CA SER A 294 -4.65 22.49 3.49
C SER A 294 -3.37 21.65 3.54
N GLU A 295 -2.21 22.27 3.34
CA GLU A 295 -0.91 21.61 3.46
C GLU A 295 -0.65 21.08 4.87
N MET A 296 -0.99 21.85 5.91
CA MET A 296 -0.82 21.41 7.29
C MET A 296 -1.72 20.21 7.64
N GLN A 297 -2.95 20.14 7.13
CA GLN A 297 -3.80 18.98 7.30
C GLN A 297 -3.18 17.72 6.64
N SER A 298 -2.61 17.87 5.44
CA SER A 298 -1.91 16.78 4.75
C SER A 298 -0.67 16.33 5.51
N LEU A 299 0.10 17.28 6.06
CA LEU A 299 1.28 17.01 6.88
C LEU A 299 0.92 16.22 8.15
N CYS A 300 -0.14 16.61 8.86
CA CYS A 300 -0.61 15.87 10.04
C CYS A 300 -1.05 14.44 9.72
N LEU A 301 -1.75 14.27 8.61
CA LEU A 301 -2.16 12.95 8.14
C LEU A 301 -0.94 12.08 7.79
N LEU A 302 0.03 12.67 7.09
CA LEU A 302 1.29 11.99 6.78
C LEU A 302 2.04 11.57 8.04
N GLY A 303 2.13 12.45 9.04
CA GLY A 303 2.81 12.17 10.31
C GLY A 303 2.23 10.94 11.02
N GLN A 304 0.90 10.79 11.05
CA GLN A 304 0.25 9.61 11.62
C GLN A 304 0.59 8.33 10.84
N ALA A 305 0.52 8.38 9.51
CA ALA A 305 0.86 7.25 8.65
C ALA A 305 2.36 6.90 8.76
N LEU A 306 3.21 7.90 8.90
CA LEU A 306 4.64 7.73 9.03
C LEU A 306 5.03 7.04 10.34
N MET A 307 4.38 7.38 11.46
CA MET A 307 4.59 6.68 12.73
C MET A 307 4.32 5.18 12.58
N PHE A 308 3.18 4.81 11.97
CA PHE A 308 2.86 3.41 11.72
C PHE A 308 3.94 2.70 10.91
N CYS A 309 4.38 3.28 9.78
CA CYS A 309 5.42 2.69 8.94
C CYS A 309 6.77 2.58 9.68
N THR A 310 7.11 3.59 10.49
CA THR A 310 8.34 3.62 11.29
C THR A 310 8.33 2.50 12.33
N ASP A 311 7.24 2.38 13.10
CA ASP A 311 7.11 1.37 14.14
C ASP A 311 7.16 -0.05 13.52
N TRP A 312 6.45 -0.26 12.41
CA TRP A 312 6.45 -1.52 11.69
C TRP A 312 7.85 -1.93 11.20
N LEU A 313 8.62 -1.00 10.60
CA LEU A 313 9.99 -1.28 10.16
C LEU A 313 10.95 -1.51 11.34
N ASN A 314 10.81 -0.74 12.42
CA ASN A 314 11.63 -0.91 13.63
C ASN A 314 11.40 -2.29 14.26
N GLU A 315 10.16 -2.74 14.39
CA GLU A 315 9.83 -4.05 14.93
C GLU A 315 10.39 -5.18 14.05
N MET A 316 10.41 -4.99 12.72
CA MET A 316 11.04 -5.95 11.80
C MET A 316 12.57 -5.94 11.86
N GLY A 317 13.18 -5.01 12.58
CA GLY A 317 14.65 -4.89 12.71
C GLY A 317 15.28 -3.94 11.70
N CYS A 318 14.47 -3.22 10.90
CA CYS A 318 14.94 -2.15 10.02
C CYS A 318 14.82 -0.80 10.71
N SER A 319 15.79 -0.48 11.56
CA SER A 319 15.78 0.73 12.39
C SER A 319 15.65 2.01 11.55
N GLN A 320 14.67 2.83 11.90
CA GLN A 320 14.43 4.13 11.29
C GLN A 320 14.87 5.25 12.22
N GLU A 321 15.61 6.19 11.68
CA GLU A 321 15.89 7.48 12.32
C GLU A 321 14.71 8.43 12.12
N THR A 322 14.82 9.68 12.62
CA THR A 322 13.85 10.73 12.30
C THR A 322 13.68 10.85 10.79
N THR A 323 12.48 10.57 10.30
CA THR A 323 12.21 10.58 8.86
C THR A 323 12.04 11.99 8.33
N THR A 324 12.69 12.29 7.20
CA THR A 324 12.46 13.56 6.51
C THR A 324 11.17 13.52 5.71
N VAL A 325 10.34 14.54 5.96
CA VAL A 325 9.11 14.83 5.21
C VAL A 325 9.34 16.03 4.32
N TYR A 326 9.07 15.87 3.03
CA TYR A 326 9.21 16.94 2.04
C TYR A 326 7.85 17.55 1.71
N ALA A 327 7.77 18.87 1.87
CA ALA A 327 6.62 19.69 1.48
C ALA A 327 7.09 20.85 0.57
N ASP A 328 6.29 21.24 -0.42
CA ASP A 328 6.63 22.34 -1.32
C ASP A 328 6.05 23.69 -0.88
N ASN A 329 5.34 23.72 0.25
CA ASN A 329 4.82 24.95 0.87
C ASN A 329 5.72 25.42 2.02
N SER A 330 6.48 26.49 1.76
CA SER A 330 7.40 27.05 2.76
C SER A 330 6.72 27.49 4.05
N ALA A 331 5.46 27.97 3.99
CA ALA A 331 4.72 28.37 5.19
C ALA A 331 4.39 27.15 6.06
N CYS A 332 4.02 26.02 5.45
CA CYS A 332 3.79 24.77 6.17
C CYS A 332 5.07 24.29 6.89
N VAL A 333 6.22 24.35 6.20
CA VAL A 333 7.52 23.99 6.78
C VAL A 333 7.86 24.85 7.99
N LEU A 334 7.78 26.18 7.87
CA LEU A 334 8.04 27.11 8.99
C LEU A 334 7.07 26.93 10.16
N GLN A 335 5.80 26.70 9.88
CA GLN A 335 4.80 26.46 10.92
C GLN A 335 5.03 25.17 11.68
N SER A 336 5.50 24.12 11.02
CA SER A 336 5.81 22.84 11.68
C SER A 336 7.06 22.90 12.55
N SER A 337 7.99 23.83 12.28
CA SER A 337 9.20 24.03 13.10
C SER A 337 8.96 24.82 14.39
N GLY A 338 7.73 25.34 14.59
CA GLY A 338 7.38 26.09 15.82
C GLY A 338 7.83 27.55 15.81
N ASP A 339 8.11 28.13 14.65
CA ASP A 339 8.48 29.56 14.54
C ASP A 339 7.37 30.49 15.07
N HIS A 340 7.72 31.33 16.03
CA HIS A 340 6.79 32.20 16.73
C HIS A 340 6.05 33.20 15.82
N GLN A 341 6.65 33.63 14.72
CA GLN A 341 5.98 34.59 13.80
C GLN A 341 4.87 33.89 12.99
N SER A 342 4.98 32.60 12.69
CA SER A 342 3.97 31.86 11.96
C SER A 342 2.72 31.55 12.81
N ARG A 343 2.86 31.50 14.15
CA ARG A 343 1.75 31.20 15.08
C ARG A 343 0.61 32.23 15.06
N LYS A 344 0.88 33.48 14.73
CA LYS A 344 -0.15 34.52 14.66
C LYS A 344 -1.08 34.36 13.46
N SER A 345 -0.55 33.94 12.35
CA SER A 345 -1.30 33.73 11.11
C SER A 345 -2.17 32.45 11.11
N ALA A 346 -1.83 31.48 11.95
CA ALA A 346 -2.43 30.17 11.99
C ALA A 346 -3.54 29.97 13.06
N ARG A 347 -4.11 31.04 13.62
CA ARG A 347 -5.11 30.95 14.72
C ARG A 347 -6.28 30.00 14.44
N HIS A 348 -6.76 29.94 13.20
CA HIS A 348 -7.94 29.18 12.79
C HIS A 348 -7.65 27.68 12.57
N TYR A 349 -6.38 27.27 12.50
CA TYR A 349 -5.97 25.85 12.39
C TYR A 349 -4.87 25.45 13.40
N ARG A 350 -4.88 26.12 14.55
CA ARG A 350 -3.88 25.94 15.61
C ARG A 350 -3.71 24.49 16.07
N ARG A 351 -4.77 23.68 16.02
CA ARG A 351 -4.67 22.26 16.41
C ARG A 351 -3.80 21.45 15.45
N ASP A 352 -3.97 21.67 14.13
CA ASP A 352 -3.17 20.99 13.13
C ASP A 352 -1.72 21.43 13.22
N GLN A 353 -1.50 22.74 13.39
CA GLN A 353 -0.17 23.27 13.61
C GLN A 353 0.48 22.66 14.86
N ALA A 354 -0.22 22.62 15.99
CA ALA A 354 0.29 22.03 17.22
C ALA A 354 0.62 20.54 17.08
N THR A 355 -0.16 19.79 16.30
CA THR A 355 0.14 18.39 15.98
C THR A 355 1.42 18.26 15.16
N GLY A 356 1.59 19.09 14.13
CA GLY A 356 2.81 19.10 13.31
C GLY A 356 4.05 19.48 14.14
N GLU A 357 3.95 20.55 14.96
CA GLU A 357 5.01 20.98 15.89
C GLU A 357 5.40 19.87 16.88
N GLU A 358 4.42 19.14 17.43
CA GLU A 358 4.66 18.06 18.37
C GLU A 358 5.43 16.91 17.72
N LEU A 359 5.04 16.51 16.51
CA LEU A 359 5.73 15.44 15.77
C LEU A 359 7.19 15.82 15.44
N VAL A 360 7.44 17.06 15.11
CA VAL A 360 8.81 17.58 14.89
C VAL A 360 9.59 17.66 16.20
N ARG A 361 8.99 18.26 17.25
CA ARG A 361 9.62 18.41 18.58
C ARG A 361 9.98 17.08 19.22
N THR A 362 9.17 16.06 19.03
CA THR A 362 9.41 14.70 19.55
C THR A 362 10.33 13.85 18.67
N GLY A 363 10.88 14.43 17.59
CA GLY A 363 11.80 13.75 16.69
C GLY A 363 11.16 12.64 15.84
N LYS A 364 9.83 12.64 15.73
CA LYS A 364 9.11 11.65 14.89
C LYS A 364 9.28 11.93 13.41
N MET A 365 9.37 13.21 13.04
CA MET A 365 9.62 13.64 11.67
C MET A 365 10.45 14.92 11.64
N TRP A 366 11.08 15.16 10.50
CA TRP A 366 11.76 16.41 10.18
C TRP A 366 11.18 16.97 8.88
N VAL A 367 10.63 18.19 8.90
CA VAL A 367 9.98 18.76 7.72
C VAL A 367 10.95 19.67 6.98
N GLN A 368 11.10 19.42 5.67
CA GLN A 368 11.96 20.20 4.78
C GLN A 368 11.21 20.68 3.55
N HIS A 369 11.60 21.86 3.08
CA HIS A 369 11.09 22.35 1.81
C HIS A 369 11.72 21.59 0.64
N CYS A 370 10.88 21.21 -0.34
CA CYS A 370 11.34 20.73 -1.64
C CYS A 370 10.72 21.55 -2.78
N PRO A 371 11.43 21.75 -3.88
CA PRO A 371 10.84 22.35 -5.07
C PRO A 371 9.65 21.54 -5.58
N SER A 372 8.58 22.21 -6.01
CA SER A 372 7.32 21.55 -6.42
C SER A 372 7.51 20.48 -7.52
N HIS A 373 8.48 20.67 -8.44
CA HIS A 373 8.77 19.68 -9.48
C HIS A 373 9.48 18.43 -8.94
N LEU A 374 10.01 18.45 -7.73
CA LEU A 374 10.61 17.32 -7.03
C LEU A 374 9.65 16.68 -6.01
N ASN A 375 8.55 17.34 -5.67
CA ASN A 375 7.54 16.78 -4.78
C ASN A 375 6.83 15.60 -5.46
N VAL A 376 7.08 14.40 -4.96
CA VAL A 376 6.49 13.16 -5.51
C VAL A 376 4.97 13.15 -5.35
N GLY A 377 4.44 13.68 -4.25
CA GLY A 377 3.01 13.85 -4.03
C GLY A 377 2.37 14.66 -5.15
N ARG A 378 2.97 15.80 -5.49
CA ARG A 378 2.50 16.69 -6.56
C ARG A 378 2.64 16.07 -7.96
N ARG A 379 3.70 15.29 -8.22
CA ARG A 379 3.87 14.59 -9.50
C ARG A 379 2.77 13.57 -9.75
N HIS A 380 2.41 12.80 -8.76
CA HIS A 380 1.28 11.86 -8.86
C HIS A 380 -0.05 12.58 -9.05
N TRP A 381 -0.15 13.80 -8.53
CA TRP A 381 -1.30 14.67 -8.70
C TRP A 381 -1.42 15.24 -10.13
N ASN A 382 -0.30 15.61 -10.76
CA ASN A 382 -0.25 16.30 -12.05
C ASN A 382 -0.02 15.37 -13.25
N GLN A 383 -0.14 14.05 -13.12
CA GLN A 383 0.14 13.10 -14.23
C GLN A 383 -0.64 13.38 -15.53
N ASN A 384 -1.71 14.15 -15.46
CA ASN A 384 -2.42 14.59 -16.66
C ASN A 384 -1.64 15.61 -17.52
N ARG A 385 -0.58 16.25 -16.98
CA ARG A 385 0.25 17.23 -17.70
C ARG A 385 1.60 16.70 -18.17
N GLU A 386 2.11 15.58 -17.62
CA GLU A 386 3.46 15.10 -17.87
C GLU A 386 3.52 13.65 -18.39
N ALA A 387 2.50 13.15 -19.03
CA ALA A 387 2.51 11.85 -19.67
C ALA A 387 3.58 11.81 -20.78
N GLY A 388 4.77 11.30 -20.46
CA GLY A 388 5.81 11.03 -21.45
C GLY A 388 7.22 11.51 -21.16
N ARG A 389 7.50 12.21 -20.05
CA ARG A 389 8.88 12.58 -19.74
C ARG A 389 9.52 11.61 -18.75
N PRO A 390 10.63 10.93 -19.12
CA PRO A 390 11.41 10.16 -18.15
C PRO A 390 11.98 11.11 -17.08
N ILE A 391 12.02 10.63 -15.83
CA ILE A 391 12.60 11.36 -14.70
C ILE A 391 14.10 11.52 -14.98
N ARG A 392 14.53 12.68 -15.44
CA ARG A 392 15.96 13.03 -15.46
C ARG A 392 16.37 13.47 -14.07
N VAL A 393 17.18 12.68 -13.42
CA VAL A 393 17.88 13.05 -12.17
C VAL A 393 18.99 14.03 -12.56
N PRO A 394 19.09 15.23 -11.94
CA PRO A 394 20.23 16.11 -12.16
C PRO A 394 21.50 15.40 -11.65
N SER A 395 22.53 15.28 -12.48
CA SER A 395 23.85 14.82 -12.09
C SER A 395 24.44 15.78 -11.05
N ARG A 396 24.88 15.26 -9.91
CA ARG A 396 25.60 16.01 -8.88
C ARG A 396 26.97 16.43 -9.42
N SER A 397 27.31 17.72 -9.32
CA SER A 397 28.70 18.16 -9.23
C SER A 397 29.23 17.75 -7.85
N THR A 398 30.30 16.96 -7.85
CA THR A 398 30.99 16.51 -6.64
C THR A 398 31.81 17.70 -6.09
N ASN A 399 31.40 18.18 -4.89
CA ASN A 399 32.35 18.84 -3.99
C ASN A 399 32.33 18.04 -2.69
N GLY A 400 33.53 17.56 -2.33
CA GLY A 400 33.75 16.64 -1.25
C GLY A 400 33.63 17.29 0.12
N ASP A 401 33.22 16.49 1.09
CA ASP A 401 33.96 16.32 2.34
C ASP A 401 33.41 15.09 3.07
N GLY A 402 34.33 14.28 3.53
CA GLY A 402 34.04 12.96 4.04
C GLY A 402 33.91 12.92 5.55
N SER A 403 33.02 12.07 6.01
CA SER A 403 33.19 11.26 7.21
C SER A 403 32.21 10.08 7.15
N HIS A 404 32.73 8.90 6.92
CA HIS A 404 32.00 7.64 6.90
C HIS A 404 32.03 6.99 8.28
N SER A 405 30.88 6.65 8.82
CA SER A 405 30.76 5.51 9.75
C SER A 405 30.00 4.40 9.04
N THR A 406 30.72 3.35 8.74
CA THR A 406 30.21 2.13 8.09
C THR A 406 29.58 1.21 9.14
N TYR A 407 28.30 0.93 8.99
CA TYR A 407 27.67 -0.26 9.54
C TYR A 407 27.42 -1.23 8.39
N GLU A 408 28.19 -2.31 8.37
CA GLU A 408 27.97 -3.43 7.45
C GLU A 408 26.76 -4.24 7.94
N CYS A 409 25.71 -4.25 7.14
CA CYS A 409 24.69 -5.26 7.20
C CYS A 409 25.15 -6.45 6.34
N ARG A 410 25.36 -7.61 6.93
CA ARG A 410 25.74 -8.84 6.25
C ARG A 410 24.61 -9.28 5.30
N ASP A 411 25.02 -9.85 4.21
CA ASP A 411 24.26 -10.27 3.04
C ASP A 411 22.92 -10.95 3.34
N ALA A 412 21.85 -10.31 2.85
CA ALA A 412 20.51 -10.88 2.82
C ALA A 412 20.30 -11.61 1.47
N THR A 413 20.80 -12.83 1.37
CA THR A 413 20.57 -13.70 0.21
C THR A 413 19.66 -14.87 0.58
N SER A 414 18.40 -14.64 0.84
CA SER A 414 17.36 -15.66 0.64
C SER A 414 15.98 -15.02 0.71
N ILE A 415 15.26 -15.12 -0.39
CA ILE A 415 13.99 -14.42 -0.61
C ILE A 415 12.84 -15.38 -0.46
N GLY A 416 11.79 -14.89 0.16
CA GLY A 416 10.61 -15.51 0.70
C GLY A 416 9.95 -16.67 -0.05
N LYS A 417 9.31 -17.52 0.72
CA LYS A 417 8.47 -18.65 0.28
C LYS A 417 7.02 -18.42 0.73
N ARG A 418 6.08 -18.95 -0.05
CA ARG A 418 4.65 -18.92 0.24
C ARG A 418 4.14 -20.32 0.58
N ILE A 419 3.32 -20.42 1.62
CA ILE A 419 2.54 -21.60 1.94
C ILE A 419 1.07 -21.24 1.71
N SER A 420 0.37 -21.93 0.81
CA SER A 420 -1.07 -21.76 0.63
C SER A 420 -1.81 -22.88 1.34
N GLY A 421 -2.77 -22.51 2.16
CA GLY A 421 -3.53 -23.43 2.99
C GLY A 421 -4.61 -24.21 2.25
N TYR A 422 -5.21 -25.07 2.99
CA TYR A 422 -6.19 -26.11 2.65
C TYR A 422 -7.29 -25.69 1.67
N ARG A 423 -7.52 -26.55 0.70
CA ARG A 423 -8.82 -26.73 0.05
C ARG A 423 -9.73 -27.64 0.87
#